data_2b044e71e4d6349478cdf0326f3976d6
#
_entry.id   2b044e71e4d6349478cdf0326f3976d6
#
_cell.length_a   1.000
_cell.length_b   1.000
_cell.length_c   1.000
_cell.angle_alpha   90.00
_cell.angle_beta   90.00
_cell.angle_gamma   90.00
#
_symmetry.space_group_name_H-M   'P 1'
#
loop_
_entity.id
_entity.type
_entity.pdbx_description
1 polymer ?
#
loop_
_entity_poly.entity_id
_entity_poly.type
_entity_poly.pdbx_seq_one_letter_code
_entity_poly.pdbx_strand_id
1 'polypeptide(L)'
;MTTANSSPNNPQSSLRERAKSLLQAQGAGLGVAKDASVALRVLFDLAASPSTAHDALALLHELQVHQVELDLQNEELLLSRAELEVACDRQMQLRDASPGAQLVLDDKGYVLEGNALAQQHLDASGTSLQGKALIGWLAADDAPRVQAWLDQALARKEATSLALVLRVPAREGRAVIAAARTNPLAPGVLLAWVDAPPV
;
A
#
# COMPACT_ATOMS: atom_id res chain seq x y z
N MET A 1 13.79 -24.46 57.73
CA MET A 1 14.52 -25.46 56.88
C MET A 1 14.16 -25.17 55.45
N THR A 2 15.02 -24.44 54.80
CA THR A 2 14.84 -23.92 53.45
C THR A 2 15.76 -24.72 52.53
N THR A 3 15.19 -25.50 51.61
CA THR A 3 15.97 -26.22 50.61
C THR A 3 15.94 -25.40 49.31
N ALA A 4 17.08 -24.81 48.99
CA ALA A 4 17.35 -24.16 47.72
C ALA A 4 17.41 -25.21 46.61
N ASN A 5 16.54 -25.09 45.64
CA ASN A 5 16.54 -25.90 44.41
C ASN A 5 17.44 -25.19 43.39
N SER A 6 18.68 -25.63 43.27
CA SER A 6 19.62 -25.18 42.23
C SER A 6 19.31 -25.95 40.96
N SER A 7 18.70 -25.29 39.99
CA SER A 7 18.53 -25.82 38.64
C SER A 7 19.88 -26.09 37.98
N PRO A 8 20.07 -27.22 37.28
CA PRO A 8 21.32 -27.54 36.63
C PRO A 8 21.60 -26.57 35.47
N ASN A 9 22.78 -26.00 35.50
CA ASN A 9 23.36 -25.14 34.50
C ASN A 9 23.32 -25.84 33.12
N ASN A 10 22.38 -25.46 32.25
CA ASN A 10 22.27 -26.03 30.90
C ASN A 10 23.42 -25.44 30.07
N PRO A 11 24.40 -26.23 29.59
CA PRO A 11 25.55 -25.74 28.84
C PRO A 11 25.12 -24.98 27.54
N GLN A 12 23.93 -25.29 27.01
CA GLN A 12 23.39 -24.61 25.83
C GLN A 12 22.96 -23.16 26.14
N SER A 13 22.46 -22.88 27.34
CA SER A 13 22.10 -21.50 27.73
C SER A 13 23.33 -20.62 27.90
N SER A 14 24.41 -21.18 28.45
CA SER A 14 25.67 -20.44 28.67
C SER A 14 26.41 -20.16 27.35
N LEU A 15 26.31 -21.03 26.35
CA LEU A 15 26.87 -20.83 25.01
C LEU A 15 26.07 -19.78 24.22
N ARG A 16 24.74 -19.81 24.32
CA ARG A 16 23.88 -18.77 23.73
C ARG A 16 24.13 -17.38 24.32
N GLU A 17 24.34 -17.30 25.64
CA GLU A 17 24.64 -16.01 26.29
C GLU A 17 26.04 -15.52 25.94
N ARG A 18 27.04 -16.40 25.82
CA ARG A 18 28.38 -16.05 25.37
C ARG A 18 28.40 -15.61 23.91
N ALA A 19 27.71 -16.31 23.03
CA ALA A 19 27.59 -15.93 21.63
C ALA A 19 26.88 -14.57 21.47
N LYS A 20 25.78 -14.33 22.23
CA LYS A 20 25.10 -13.03 22.28
C LYS A 20 25.99 -11.91 22.80
N SER A 21 26.74 -12.13 23.87
CA SER A 21 27.62 -11.10 24.44
C SER A 21 28.78 -10.76 23.51
N LEU A 22 29.35 -11.74 22.78
CA LEU A 22 30.38 -11.49 21.77
C LEU A 22 29.85 -10.76 20.55
N LEU A 23 28.65 -11.09 20.09
CA LEU A 23 27.98 -10.39 19.00
C LEU A 23 27.61 -8.96 19.39
N GLN A 24 27.13 -8.72 20.62
CA GLN A 24 26.80 -7.39 21.13
C GLN A 24 28.05 -6.52 21.39
N ALA A 25 29.15 -7.11 21.83
CA ALA A 25 30.40 -6.38 22.09
C ALA A 25 31.08 -5.90 20.80
N GLN A 26 30.82 -6.53 19.66
CA GLN A 26 31.41 -6.20 18.35
C GLN A 26 30.45 -5.47 17.39
N GLY A 27 29.15 -5.40 17.71
CA GLY A 27 28.08 -4.86 16.85
C GLY A 27 27.91 -3.33 16.87
N ALA A 28 28.75 -2.57 17.51
CA ALA A 28 28.61 -1.11 17.61
C ALA A 28 29.22 -0.33 16.42
N GLY A 29 29.16 -0.87 15.22
CA GLY A 29 29.46 -0.08 14.04
C GLY A 29 29.98 -0.87 12.86
N LEU A 30 29.14 -0.99 11.86
CA LEU A 30 29.38 -1.32 10.44
C LEU A 30 28.70 -2.61 9.93
N GLY A 31 27.63 -2.38 9.18
CA GLY A 31 27.09 -3.15 8.05
C GLY A 31 26.91 -4.67 8.18
N VAL A 32 25.67 -5.11 7.90
CA VAL A 32 25.15 -6.50 7.92
C VAL A 32 26.10 -7.57 7.37
N ALA A 33 26.95 -7.24 6.40
CA ALA A 33 27.92 -8.17 5.81
C ALA A 33 29.13 -8.48 6.75
N LYS A 34 29.49 -7.57 7.65
CA LYS A 34 30.54 -7.80 8.64
C LYS A 34 30.04 -8.65 9.81
N ASP A 35 28.78 -8.49 10.19
CA ASP A 35 28.18 -9.24 11.29
C ASP A 35 28.07 -10.74 10.95
N ALA A 36 27.74 -11.08 9.70
CA ALA A 36 27.71 -12.45 9.22
C ALA A 36 29.10 -13.11 9.25
N SER A 37 30.16 -12.38 8.90
CA SER A 37 31.53 -12.89 8.92
C SER A 37 32.08 -13.10 10.34
N VAL A 38 31.63 -12.26 11.29
CA VAL A 38 31.98 -12.40 12.71
C VAL A 38 31.24 -13.58 13.35
N ALA A 39 29.94 -13.74 13.04
CA ALA A 39 29.15 -14.87 13.51
C ALA A 39 29.73 -16.21 13.03
N LEU A 40 30.14 -16.29 11.75
CA LEU A 40 30.79 -17.45 11.18
C LEU A 40 32.15 -17.78 11.86
N ARG A 41 32.92 -16.75 12.20
CA ARG A 41 34.18 -16.92 12.91
C ARG A 41 33.99 -17.47 14.32
N VAL A 42 33.04 -16.91 15.07
CA VAL A 42 32.68 -17.41 16.41
C VAL A 42 32.20 -18.86 16.36
N LEU A 43 31.39 -19.20 15.35
CA LEU A 43 30.93 -20.58 15.13
C LEU A 43 32.08 -21.53 14.76
N PHE A 44 33.05 -21.06 13.98
CA PHE A 44 34.24 -21.84 13.63
C PHE A 44 35.12 -22.10 14.85
N ASP A 45 35.34 -21.12 15.69
CA ASP A 45 36.11 -21.23 16.93
C ASP A 45 35.43 -22.18 17.94
N LEU A 46 34.08 -22.14 18.02
CA LEU A 46 33.29 -23.07 18.83
C LEU A 46 33.33 -24.50 18.28
N ALA A 47 33.35 -24.69 16.95
CA ALA A 47 33.45 -25.99 16.28
C ALA A 47 34.85 -26.62 16.40
N ALA A 48 35.88 -25.81 16.56
CA ALA A 48 37.28 -26.27 16.74
C ALA A 48 37.54 -26.90 18.11
N SER A 49 36.67 -26.68 19.11
CA SER A 49 36.79 -27.29 20.43
C SER A 49 36.01 -28.62 20.52
N PRO A 50 36.65 -29.74 20.91
CA PRO A 50 35.98 -31.06 20.97
C PRO A 50 34.76 -31.11 21.90
N SER A 51 34.71 -30.23 22.92
CA SER A 51 33.61 -30.19 23.89
C SER A 51 32.39 -29.39 23.40
N THR A 52 32.55 -28.56 22.37
CA THR A 52 31.48 -27.68 21.84
C THR A 52 31.17 -27.95 20.36
N ALA A 53 31.92 -28.82 19.68
CA ALA A 53 31.78 -29.11 18.27
C ALA A 53 30.36 -29.58 17.90
N HIS A 54 29.76 -30.43 18.72
CA HIS A 54 28.40 -30.95 18.47
C HIS A 54 27.34 -29.84 18.53
N ASP A 55 27.42 -28.97 19.52
CA ASP A 55 26.48 -27.84 19.71
C ASP A 55 26.68 -26.80 18.60
N ALA A 56 27.93 -26.56 18.16
CA ALA A 56 28.23 -25.65 17.06
C ALA A 56 27.67 -26.16 15.73
N LEU A 57 27.75 -27.47 15.46
CA LEU A 57 27.15 -28.08 14.27
C LEU A 57 25.63 -27.99 14.27
N ALA A 58 24.99 -28.20 15.43
CA ALA A 58 23.55 -28.03 15.57
C ALA A 58 23.09 -26.59 15.30
N LEU A 59 23.83 -25.58 15.81
CA LEU A 59 23.56 -24.18 15.56
C LEU A 59 23.78 -23.78 14.09
N LEU A 60 24.82 -24.34 13.45
CA LEU A 60 25.07 -24.14 12.02
C LEU A 60 23.91 -24.69 11.18
N HIS A 61 23.43 -25.88 11.52
CA HIS A 61 22.28 -26.46 10.84
C HIS A 61 21.01 -25.62 11.02
N GLU A 62 20.74 -25.16 12.24
CA GLU A 62 19.61 -24.25 12.54
C GLU A 62 19.71 -22.95 11.74
N LEU A 63 20.92 -22.35 11.63
CA LEU A 63 21.15 -21.15 10.83
C LEU A 63 20.94 -21.42 9.33
N GLN A 64 21.37 -22.57 8.82
CA GLN A 64 21.15 -22.95 7.41
C GLN A 64 19.66 -23.12 7.12
N VAL A 65 18.90 -23.75 8.03
CA VAL A 65 17.45 -23.90 7.88
C VAL A 65 16.78 -22.52 7.87
N HIS A 66 17.15 -21.65 8.81
CA HIS A 66 16.60 -20.28 8.84
C HIS A 66 16.97 -19.46 7.59
N GLN A 67 18.18 -19.65 7.06
CA GLN A 67 18.57 -18.97 5.82
C GLN A 67 17.68 -19.41 4.65
N VAL A 68 17.47 -20.71 4.49
CA VAL A 68 16.58 -21.24 3.43
C VAL A 68 15.14 -20.78 3.63
N GLU A 69 14.67 -20.73 4.88
CA GLU A 69 13.32 -20.23 5.20
C GLU A 69 13.14 -18.74 4.83
N LEU A 70 14.14 -17.89 5.14
CA LEU A 70 14.15 -16.49 4.74
C LEU A 70 14.21 -16.31 3.23
N ASP A 71 14.99 -17.11 2.53
CA ASP A 71 15.09 -17.08 1.07
C ASP A 71 13.74 -17.44 0.42
N LEU A 72 13.06 -18.47 0.93
CA LEU A 72 11.72 -18.86 0.49
C LEU A 72 10.68 -17.77 0.77
N GLN A 73 10.72 -17.17 1.96
CA GLN A 73 9.81 -16.06 2.31
C GLN A 73 10.04 -14.84 1.40
N ASN A 74 11.30 -14.52 1.08
CA ASN A 74 11.61 -13.44 0.15
C ASN A 74 11.10 -13.74 -1.27
N GLU A 75 11.23 -14.97 -1.74
CA GLU A 75 10.71 -15.40 -3.05
C GLU A 75 9.17 -15.28 -3.08
N GLU A 76 8.48 -15.75 -2.04
CA GLU A 76 7.02 -15.64 -1.92
C GLU A 76 6.56 -14.17 -1.89
N LEU A 77 7.26 -13.29 -1.16
CA LEU A 77 6.97 -11.86 -1.13
C LEU A 77 7.13 -11.21 -2.50
N LEU A 78 8.18 -11.56 -3.24
CA LEU A 78 8.41 -11.04 -4.59
C LEU A 78 7.32 -11.49 -5.57
N LEU A 79 6.91 -12.76 -5.50
CA LEU A 79 5.82 -13.29 -6.33
C LEU A 79 4.48 -12.60 -5.99
N SER A 80 4.14 -12.50 -4.70
CA SER A 80 2.92 -11.83 -4.24
C SER A 80 2.88 -10.36 -4.66
N ARG A 81 4.02 -9.66 -4.59
CA ARG A 81 4.13 -8.29 -5.06
C ARG A 81 3.90 -8.16 -6.56
N ALA A 82 4.49 -9.04 -7.36
CA ALA A 82 4.30 -9.05 -8.80
C ALA A 82 2.83 -9.32 -9.19
N GLU A 83 2.16 -10.24 -8.50
CA GLU A 83 0.72 -10.50 -8.69
C GLU A 83 -0.13 -9.28 -8.35
N LEU A 84 0.17 -8.58 -7.26
CA LEU A 84 -0.53 -7.34 -6.88
C LEU A 84 -0.32 -6.23 -7.92
N GLU A 85 0.89 -6.06 -8.44
CA GLU A 85 1.20 -5.08 -9.49
C GLU A 85 0.36 -5.37 -10.76
N VAL A 86 0.32 -6.62 -11.22
CA VAL A 86 -0.50 -7.05 -12.36
C VAL A 86 -2.00 -6.81 -12.10
N ALA A 87 -2.50 -7.10 -10.91
CA ALA A 87 -3.89 -6.88 -10.54
C ALA A 87 -4.25 -5.37 -10.51
N CYS A 88 -3.37 -4.54 -9.99
CA CYS A 88 -3.52 -3.08 -9.99
C CYS A 88 -3.54 -2.52 -11.43
N ASP A 89 -2.61 -2.92 -12.27
CA ASP A 89 -2.55 -2.50 -13.67
C ASP A 89 -3.82 -2.90 -14.43
N ARG A 90 -4.30 -4.11 -14.22
CA ARG A 90 -5.56 -4.58 -14.82
C ARG A 90 -6.74 -3.74 -14.36
N GLN A 91 -6.81 -3.37 -13.08
CA GLN A 91 -7.88 -2.49 -12.58
C GLN A 91 -7.81 -1.09 -13.19
N MET A 92 -6.61 -0.52 -13.33
CA MET A 92 -6.43 0.77 -13.99
C MET A 92 -6.88 0.72 -15.45
N GLN A 93 -6.48 -0.31 -16.20
CA GLN A 93 -6.89 -0.50 -17.59
C GLN A 93 -8.41 -0.63 -17.73
N LEU A 94 -9.08 -1.40 -16.88
CA LEU A 94 -10.53 -1.54 -16.88
C LEU A 94 -11.25 -0.22 -16.57
N ARG A 95 -10.72 0.57 -15.65
CA ARG A 95 -11.26 1.89 -15.32
C ARG A 95 -11.10 2.86 -16.48
N ASP A 96 -9.96 2.85 -17.16
CA ASP A 96 -9.66 3.73 -18.29
C ASP A 96 -10.42 3.31 -19.55
N ALA A 97 -10.71 2.02 -19.72
CA ALA A 97 -11.56 1.50 -20.80
C ALA A 97 -13.07 1.70 -20.55
N SER A 98 -13.47 2.24 -19.39
CA SER A 98 -14.87 2.51 -19.09
C SER A 98 -15.47 3.50 -20.09
N PRO A 99 -16.70 3.23 -20.63
CA PRO A 99 -17.36 4.13 -21.56
C PRO A 99 -17.87 5.43 -20.91
N GLY A 100 -17.86 5.52 -19.58
CA GLY A 100 -18.22 6.71 -18.81
C GLY A 100 -17.00 7.37 -18.19
N ALA A 101 -17.00 8.68 -18.13
CA ALA A 101 -16.02 9.42 -17.36
C ALA A 101 -16.26 9.20 -15.87
N GLN A 102 -15.19 8.99 -15.10
CA GLN A 102 -15.26 8.63 -13.68
C GLN A 102 -14.29 9.49 -12.87
N LEU A 103 -14.78 9.97 -11.71
CA LEU A 103 -13.98 10.66 -10.69
C LEU A 103 -14.22 10.02 -9.31
N VAL A 104 -13.18 10.01 -8.52
CA VAL A 104 -13.26 9.80 -7.07
C VAL A 104 -13.03 11.16 -6.41
N LEU A 105 -13.98 11.58 -5.59
CA LEU A 105 -13.93 12.83 -4.85
C LEU A 105 -13.79 12.55 -3.36
N ASP A 106 -13.14 13.44 -2.64
CA ASP A 106 -13.18 13.44 -1.19
C ASP A 106 -14.53 13.97 -0.65
N ASP A 107 -14.69 14.04 0.66
CA ASP A 107 -15.87 14.56 1.35
C ASP A 107 -16.12 16.07 1.12
N LYS A 108 -15.11 16.78 0.61
CA LYS A 108 -15.17 18.22 0.29
C LYS A 108 -15.36 18.51 -1.20
N GLY A 109 -15.41 17.48 -2.04
CA GLY A 109 -15.56 17.60 -3.48
C GLY A 109 -14.28 17.86 -4.26
N TYR A 110 -13.10 17.60 -3.66
CA TYR A 110 -11.83 17.63 -4.37
C TYR A 110 -11.57 16.30 -5.05
N VAL A 111 -10.99 16.35 -6.23
CA VAL A 111 -10.68 15.16 -7.03
C VAL A 111 -9.49 14.43 -6.40
N LEU A 112 -9.69 13.16 -6.05
CA LEU A 112 -8.62 12.23 -5.64
C LEU A 112 -8.07 11.48 -6.86
N GLU A 113 -8.97 10.98 -7.71
CA GLU A 113 -8.61 10.21 -8.90
C GLU A 113 -9.62 10.46 -10.02
N GLY A 114 -9.17 10.23 -11.27
CA GLY A 114 -10.03 10.27 -12.45
C GLY A 114 -9.53 9.34 -13.53
N ASN A 115 -10.45 8.73 -14.31
CA ASN A 115 -10.07 7.92 -15.46
C ASN A 115 -9.67 8.78 -16.66
N ALA A 116 -9.10 8.16 -17.71
CA ALA A 116 -8.63 8.83 -18.91
C ALA A 116 -9.74 9.66 -19.59
N LEU A 117 -10.98 9.15 -19.61
CA LEU A 117 -12.09 9.85 -20.21
C LEU A 117 -12.51 11.11 -19.41
N ALA A 118 -12.44 11.06 -18.06
CA ALA A 118 -12.68 12.24 -17.24
C ALA A 118 -11.60 13.30 -17.49
N GLN A 119 -10.33 12.91 -17.63
CA GLN A 119 -9.25 13.82 -17.97
C GLN A 119 -9.49 14.50 -19.33
N GLN A 120 -9.94 13.76 -20.34
CA GLN A 120 -10.27 14.31 -21.66
C GLN A 120 -11.48 15.26 -21.59
N HIS A 121 -12.52 14.88 -20.86
CA HIS A 121 -13.74 15.70 -20.74
C HIS A 121 -13.53 17.00 -19.99
N LEU A 122 -12.61 17.03 -19.03
CA LEU A 122 -12.28 18.21 -18.22
C LEU A 122 -11.07 18.99 -18.77
N ASP A 123 -10.59 18.61 -19.96
CA ASP A 123 -9.44 19.23 -20.67
C ASP A 123 -8.21 19.41 -19.78
N ALA A 124 -7.96 18.40 -18.97
CA ALA A 124 -6.80 18.38 -18.10
C ALA A 124 -5.53 17.93 -18.84
N SER A 125 -5.45 18.20 -20.15
CA SER A 125 -4.31 17.86 -21.01
C SER A 125 -3.03 18.44 -20.42
N GLY A 126 -2.20 17.55 -19.84
CA GLY A 126 -0.93 17.93 -19.22
C GLY A 126 -1.01 18.43 -17.79
N THR A 127 -2.19 18.52 -17.17
CA THR A 127 -2.33 18.93 -15.76
C THR A 127 -3.12 17.88 -14.99
N SER A 128 -2.61 17.43 -13.85
CA SER A 128 -3.34 16.48 -12.98
C SER A 128 -4.70 17.07 -12.57
N LEU A 129 -5.74 16.22 -12.59
CA LEU A 129 -7.03 16.55 -11.98
C LEU A 129 -6.98 16.54 -10.45
N GLN A 130 -6.05 15.74 -9.91
CA GLN A 130 -5.93 15.50 -8.49
C GLN A 130 -5.75 16.79 -7.68
N GLY A 131 -6.49 16.92 -6.60
CA GLY A 131 -6.48 18.08 -5.72
C GLY A 131 -7.26 19.30 -6.22
N LYS A 132 -7.89 19.22 -7.40
CA LYS A 132 -8.75 20.29 -7.90
C LYS A 132 -10.20 20.10 -7.43
N ALA A 133 -10.90 21.19 -7.14
CA ALA A 133 -12.29 21.12 -6.74
C ALA A 133 -13.19 20.92 -7.97
N LEU A 134 -14.16 19.99 -7.89
CA LEU A 134 -15.13 19.72 -8.96
C LEU A 134 -15.88 20.97 -9.40
N ILE A 135 -16.21 21.85 -8.45
CA ILE A 135 -16.93 23.08 -8.71
C ILE A 135 -16.23 24.02 -9.70
N GLY A 136 -14.91 23.89 -9.88
CA GLY A 136 -14.15 24.67 -10.85
C GLY A 136 -14.52 24.39 -12.31
N TRP A 137 -15.18 23.26 -12.59
CA TRP A 137 -15.69 22.89 -13.93
C TRP A 137 -17.20 23.06 -14.07
N LEU A 138 -17.85 23.76 -13.14
CA LEU A 138 -19.29 24.01 -13.17
C LEU A 138 -19.58 25.48 -13.45
N ALA A 139 -20.80 25.78 -13.90
CA ALA A 139 -21.29 27.14 -13.89
C ALA A 139 -21.46 27.62 -12.43
N ALA A 140 -21.21 28.89 -12.17
CA ALA A 140 -21.37 29.46 -10.82
C ALA A 140 -22.77 29.20 -10.22
N ASP A 141 -23.81 29.27 -11.06
CA ASP A 141 -25.20 29.03 -10.68
C ASP A 141 -25.49 27.53 -10.36
N ASP A 142 -24.72 26.60 -10.95
CA ASP A 142 -24.87 25.16 -10.72
C ASP A 142 -24.10 24.66 -9.47
N ALA A 143 -23.08 25.37 -9.03
CA ALA A 143 -22.23 24.95 -7.93
C ALA A 143 -22.99 24.59 -6.63
N PRO A 144 -23.92 25.43 -6.12
CA PRO A 144 -24.66 25.09 -4.90
C PRO A 144 -25.60 23.91 -5.09
N ARG A 145 -26.18 23.73 -6.30
CA ARG A 145 -27.03 22.58 -6.62
C ARG A 145 -26.24 21.28 -6.64
N VAL A 146 -25.05 21.31 -7.22
CA VAL A 146 -24.16 20.13 -7.28
C VAL A 146 -23.60 19.78 -5.89
N GLN A 147 -23.27 20.80 -5.08
CA GLN A 147 -22.82 20.56 -3.71
C GLN A 147 -23.91 19.87 -2.88
N ALA A 148 -25.14 20.39 -2.89
CA ALA A 148 -26.28 19.79 -2.20
C ALA A 148 -26.54 18.32 -2.68
N TRP A 149 -26.36 18.08 -3.97
CA TRP A 149 -26.49 16.74 -4.54
C TRP A 149 -25.40 15.77 -4.05
N LEU A 150 -24.13 16.21 -3.96
CA LEU A 150 -23.04 15.42 -3.41
C LEU A 150 -23.25 15.12 -1.92
N ASP A 151 -23.68 16.12 -1.14
CA ASP A 151 -24.02 15.95 0.28
C ASP A 151 -25.15 14.93 0.46
N GLN A 152 -26.16 14.95 -0.43
CA GLN A 152 -27.24 13.98 -0.44
C GLN A 152 -26.75 12.57 -0.77
N ALA A 153 -25.84 12.43 -1.75
CA ALA A 153 -25.23 11.15 -2.09
C ALA A 153 -24.43 10.56 -0.92
N LEU A 154 -23.69 11.39 -0.18
CA LEU A 154 -22.98 11.00 1.03
C LEU A 154 -23.93 10.54 2.15
N ALA A 155 -25.03 11.26 2.35
CA ALA A 155 -25.98 10.98 3.43
C ALA A 155 -26.81 9.71 3.18
N ARG A 156 -27.28 9.48 1.95
CA ARG A 156 -28.24 8.41 1.62
C ARG A 156 -27.59 7.08 1.27
N LYS A 157 -26.31 7.04 0.96
CA LYS A 157 -25.57 5.85 0.46
C LYS A 157 -26.17 5.20 -0.79
N GLU A 158 -27.10 5.87 -1.45
CA GLU A 158 -27.76 5.43 -2.68
C GLU A 158 -27.19 6.20 -3.87
N ALA A 159 -27.21 5.56 -5.04
CA ALA A 159 -26.82 6.23 -6.27
C ALA A 159 -27.92 7.26 -6.63
N THR A 160 -27.51 8.50 -6.82
CA THR A 160 -28.38 9.59 -7.28
C THR A 160 -27.86 10.13 -8.60
N SER A 161 -28.75 10.62 -9.47
CA SER A 161 -28.37 11.18 -10.77
C SER A 161 -28.78 12.63 -10.89
N LEU A 162 -27.99 13.40 -11.63
CA LEU A 162 -28.20 14.81 -11.89
C LEU A 162 -27.75 15.16 -13.31
N ALA A 163 -28.59 15.86 -14.05
CA ALA A 163 -28.18 16.50 -15.30
C ALA A 163 -27.46 17.82 -15.00
N LEU A 164 -26.28 18.00 -15.55
CA LEU A 164 -25.45 19.18 -15.33
C LEU A 164 -24.64 19.53 -16.58
N VAL A 165 -24.13 20.76 -16.63
CA VAL A 165 -23.27 21.24 -17.70
C VAL A 165 -21.86 21.46 -17.16
N LEU A 166 -20.92 20.68 -17.69
CA LEU A 166 -19.52 20.89 -17.41
C LEU A 166 -18.99 22.04 -18.27
N ARG A 167 -18.30 22.98 -17.65
CA ARG A 167 -17.64 24.09 -18.32
C ARG A 167 -16.13 23.85 -18.33
N VAL A 168 -15.58 23.76 -19.52
CA VAL A 168 -14.15 23.64 -19.71
C VAL A 168 -13.65 24.95 -20.32
N PRO A 169 -12.57 25.54 -19.81
CA PRO A 169 -12.00 26.75 -20.41
C PRO A 169 -11.79 26.56 -21.93
N ALA A 170 -12.21 27.54 -22.71
CA ALA A 170 -12.09 27.59 -24.18
C ALA A 170 -12.95 26.57 -24.98
N ARG A 171 -13.93 25.89 -24.34
CA ARG A 171 -14.89 25.00 -25.03
C ARG A 171 -16.33 25.36 -24.67
N GLU A 172 -17.28 25.02 -25.54
CA GLU A 172 -18.70 25.08 -25.23
C GLU A 172 -19.02 24.15 -24.06
N GLY A 173 -20.02 24.55 -23.24
CA GLY A 173 -20.44 23.74 -22.10
C GLY A 173 -20.91 22.35 -22.54
N ARG A 174 -20.43 21.30 -21.89
CA ARG A 174 -20.78 19.92 -22.16
C ARG A 174 -21.93 19.48 -21.28
N ALA A 175 -23.09 19.21 -21.90
CA ALA A 175 -24.24 18.66 -21.18
C ALA A 175 -23.98 17.18 -20.87
N VAL A 176 -24.08 16.79 -19.59
CA VAL A 176 -23.85 15.44 -19.13
C VAL A 176 -24.92 15.00 -18.14
N ILE A 177 -25.14 13.68 -18.08
CA ILE A 177 -25.91 13.05 -17.01
C ILE A 177 -24.90 12.38 -16.08
N ALA A 178 -24.81 12.91 -14.86
CA ALA A 178 -23.90 12.41 -13.85
C ALA A 178 -24.66 11.59 -12.81
N ALA A 179 -24.01 10.54 -12.32
CA ALA A 179 -24.46 9.74 -11.19
C ALA A 179 -23.40 9.81 -10.08
N ALA A 180 -23.86 10.03 -8.85
CA ALA A 180 -23.01 10.05 -7.67
C ALA A 180 -23.45 8.99 -6.67
N ARG A 181 -22.48 8.34 -6.02
CA ARG A 181 -22.71 7.42 -4.90
C ARG A 181 -21.56 7.52 -3.92
N THR A 182 -21.82 7.17 -2.66
CA THR A 182 -20.77 7.06 -1.64
C THR A 182 -19.70 6.05 -2.08
N ASN A 183 -18.45 6.42 -1.89
CA ASN A 183 -17.35 5.48 -2.09
C ASN A 183 -17.38 4.40 -0.98
N PRO A 184 -17.48 3.11 -1.33
CA PRO A 184 -17.54 2.03 -0.33
C PRO A 184 -16.19 1.77 0.35
N LEU A 185 -15.08 2.24 -0.23
CA LEU A 185 -13.72 1.92 0.23
C LEU A 185 -13.07 3.04 1.04
N ALA A 186 -13.53 4.29 0.89
CA ALA A 186 -12.96 5.47 1.54
C ALA A 186 -14.01 6.56 1.72
N PRO A 187 -13.83 7.51 2.67
CA PRO A 187 -14.69 8.68 2.75
C PRO A 187 -14.67 9.48 1.43
N GLY A 188 -15.87 9.74 0.87
CA GLY A 188 -15.98 10.48 -0.36
C GLY A 188 -17.06 9.96 -1.31
N VAL A 189 -17.04 10.44 -2.55
CA VAL A 189 -18.05 10.17 -3.58
C VAL A 189 -17.40 9.61 -4.84
N LEU A 190 -18.00 8.54 -5.37
CA LEU A 190 -17.75 8.09 -6.74
C LEU A 190 -18.73 8.82 -7.66
N LEU A 191 -18.19 9.57 -8.61
CA LEU A 191 -18.92 10.31 -9.62
C LEU A 191 -18.64 9.68 -10.98
N ALA A 192 -19.69 9.39 -11.73
CA ALA A 192 -19.57 8.95 -13.12
C ALA A 192 -20.55 9.76 -13.99
N TRP A 193 -20.16 10.05 -15.23
CA TRP A 193 -21.05 10.73 -16.16
C TRP A 193 -20.86 10.23 -17.59
N VAL A 194 -21.91 10.42 -18.37
CA VAL A 194 -21.95 10.24 -19.82
C VAL A 194 -22.50 11.48 -20.47
N ASP A 195 -22.21 11.66 -21.75
CA ASP A 195 -22.81 12.78 -22.50
C ASP A 195 -24.32 12.64 -22.52
N ALA A 196 -25.00 13.78 -22.34
CA ALA A 196 -26.44 13.83 -22.49
C ALA A 196 -26.77 13.59 -23.97
N PRO A 197 -27.87 12.86 -24.29
CA PRO A 197 -28.32 12.72 -25.67
C PRO A 197 -28.62 14.11 -26.25
N PRO A 198 -28.35 14.34 -27.55
CA PRO A 198 -28.72 15.56 -28.21
C PRO A 198 -30.26 15.74 -28.14
N VAL A 199 -30.71 16.93 -27.75
CA VAL A 199 -32.11 17.30 -27.71
C VAL A 199 -32.60 17.67 -29.11
#